data_b5aaf846bf43a600b027f9c2b5d9aff3
#
_entry.id   b5aaf846bf43a600b027f9c2b5d9aff3
#
_cell.length_a   1.000
_cell.length_b   1.000
_cell.length_c   1.000
_cell.angle_alpha   90.00
_cell.angle_beta   90.00
_cell.angle_gamma   90.00
#
_symmetry.space_group_name_H-M   'P 1'
#
loop_
_entity.id
_entity.type
_entity.pdbx_description
1 polymer ?
#
loop_
_entity_poly.entity_id
_entity_poly.type
_entity_poly.pdbx_seq_one_letter_code
_entity_poly.pdbx_strand_id
1 'polypeptide(L)'
;MAIFDCFQYFNEEHIAEIRFNILDEFVDKFVIVESTVNHQGKPKKLHFDIGKYKKFKNKINYIVVDDTPEDIKKPHKGGESLVEQHQRNSLMKGLKNASDNDLVILSDVDEIPDLNKLNEFDRNNYAVFSQKMFMYKLNLLNLKENNWHGSKICLKKNFKSPQWLRNLKFKKYPFWRIDKIRNLQIIENGGWHFAYLQSPENISKKIRSFAHGEFNKEDIANEEKIKHKIENGQDIFDRGYNLKKVEVDSTFPSYILKNKDKLKKWII
;
A
#
# COMPACT_ATOMS: atom_id res chain seq x y z
N MET A 1 10.44 -20.50 -8.92
CA MET A 1 9.29 -19.79 -8.31
C MET A 1 9.74 -18.39 -8.02
N ALA A 2 9.15 -17.44 -8.71
CA ALA A 2 9.44 -16.02 -8.55
C ALA A 2 8.39 -15.36 -7.65
N ILE A 3 8.76 -14.23 -7.02
CA ILE A 3 7.89 -13.39 -6.19
C ILE A 3 7.70 -12.04 -6.89
N PHE A 4 6.45 -11.73 -7.20
CA PHE A 4 6.03 -10.49 -7.82
C PHE A 4 5.36 -9.60 -6.76
N ASP A 5 5.94 -8.45 -6.47
CA ASP A 5 5.37 -7.44 -5.59
C ASP A 5 4.67 -6.36 -6.42
N CYS A 6 3.35 -6.26 -6.30
CA CYS A 6 2.47 -5.50 -7.16
C CYS A 6 1.79 -4.36 -6.40
N PHE A 7 1.99 -3.12 -6.82
CA PHE A 7 1.38 -1.96 -6.18
C PHE A 7 1.15 -0.79 -7.14
N GLN A 8 0.24 0.11 -6.74
CA GLN A 8 0.00 1.38 -7.40
C GLN A 8 0.92 2.45 -6.84
N TYR A 9 1.35 3.38 -7.70
CA TYR A 9 2.18 4.52 -7.32
C TYR A 9 1.52 5.84 -7.73
N PHE A 10 1.64 6.84 -6.88
CA PHE A 10 1.15 8.19 -7.16
C PHE A 10 2.24 9.25 -6.97
N ASN A 11 2.80 9.39 -5.78
CA ASN A 11 3.88 10.33 -5.43
C ASN A 11 4.49 9.98 -4.06
N GLU A 12 4.70 8.69 -3.81
CA GLU A 12 5.16 8.19 -2.52
C GLU A 12 6.65 7.79 -2.56
N GLU A 13 7.53 8.68 -3.05
CA GLU A 13 8.96 8.38 -3.27
C GLU A 13 9.65 7.76 -2.05
N HIS A 14 9.44 8.35 -0.86
CA HIS A 14 10.12 7.89 0.36
C HIS A 14 9.69 6.50 0.79
N ILE A 15 8.38 6.22 0.74
CA ILE A 15 7.89 4.92 1.13
C ILE A 15 8.22 3.84 0.09
N ALA A 16 8.25 4.19 -1.20
CA ALA A 16 8.69 3.29 -2.24
C ALA A 16 10.18 2.91 -2.06
N GLU A 17 11.06 3.87 -1.71
CA GLU A 17 12.46 3.57 -1.40
C GLU A 17 12.59 2.62 -0.20
N ILE A 18 11.83 2.86 0.87
CA ILE A 18 11.81 2.00 2.06
C ILE A 18 11.33 0.60 1.67
N ARG A 19 10.21 0.49 0.92
CA ARG A 19 9.66 -0.78 0.42
C ARG A 19 10.67 -1.58 -0.38
N PHE A 20 11.31 -0.96 -1.37
CA PHE A 20 12.31 -1.64 -2.19
C PHE A 20 13.46 -2.19 -1.35
N ASN A 21 13.98 -1.41 -0.42
CA ASN A 21 15.10 -1.86 0.41
C ASN A 21 14.73 -2.96 1.40
N ILE A 22 13.48 -3.00 1.89
CA ILE A 22 13.00 -4.07 2.78
C ILE A 22 12.78 -5.36 2.01
N LEU A 23 12.22 -5.27 0.80
CA LEU A 23 11.75 -6.43 0.05
C LEU A 23 12.77 -6.96 -0.97
N ASP A 24 13.90 -6.25 -1.21
CA ASP A 24 14.89 -6.58 -2.26
C ASP A 24 15.42 -8.02 -2.19
N GLU A 25 15.66 -8.54 -1.00
CA GLU A 25 16.22 -9.90 -0.82
C GLU A 25 15.23 -11.02 -1.15
N PHE A 26 13.91 -10.71 -1.16
CA PHE A 26 12.85 -11.69 -1.37
C PHE A 26 12.20 -11.60 -2.75
N VAL A 27 12.06 -10.37 -3.27
CA VAL A 27 11.26 -10.07 -4.46
C VAL A 27 12.10 -10.18 -5.73
N ASP A 28 11.58 -10.90 -6.72
CA ASP A 28 12.20 -11.00 -8.04
C ASP A 28 11.77 -9.87 -8.96
N LYS A 29 10.50 -9.41 -8.85
CA LYS A 29 9.95 -8.32 -9.68
C LYS A 29 9.03 -7.42 -8.86
N PHE A 30 9.28 -6.12 -8.92
CA PHE A 30 8.39 -5.05 -8.49
C PHE A 30 7.55 -4.61 -9.68
N VAL A 31 6.26 -4.90 -9.65
CA VAL A 31 5.30 -4.48 -10.69
C VAL A 31 4.60 -3.22 -10.21
N ILE A 32 4.87 -2.11 -10.89
CA ILE A 32 4.42 -0.79 -10.47
C ILE A 32 3.55 -0.19 -11.57
N VAL A 33 2.37 0.29 -11.21
CA VAL A 33 1.51 1.04 -12.15
C VAL A 33 1.32 2.47 -11.68
N GLU A 34 1.41 3.40 -12.61
CA GLU A 34 1.06 4.80 -12.39
C GLU A 34 0.19 5.30 -13.55
N SER A 35 -0.93 5.96 -13.22
CA SER A 35 -1.85 6.50 -14.20
C SER A 35 -1.50 7.92 -14.61
N THR A 36 -1.79 8.29 -15.86
CA THR A 36 -1.75 9.67 -16.38
C THR A 36 -2.90 10.54 -15.89
N VAL A 37 -3.86 9.95 -15.18
CA VAL A 37 -4.99 10.64 -14.55
C VAL A 37 -5.03 10.34 -13.05
N ASN A 38 -5.55 11.28 -12.25
CA ASN A 38 -5.79 11.04 -10.82
C ASN A 38 -7.13 10.28 -10.61
N HIS A 39 -7.45 9.89 -9.37
CA HIS A 39 -8.67 9.13 -9.06
C HIS A 39 -9.97 9.91 -9.33
N GLN A 40 -9.90 11.22 -9.60
CA GLN A 40 -11.03 12.04 -10.06
C GLN A 40 -11.13 12.10 -11.60
N GLY A 41 -10.26 11.36 -12.32
CA GLY A 41 -10.21 11.37 -13.78
C GLY A 41 -9.52 12.58 -14.41
N LYS A 42 -8.91 13.46 -13.60
CA LYS A 42 -8.20 14.65 -14.10
C LYS A 42 -6.77 14.30 -14.50
N PRO A 43 -6.23 14.86 -15.58
CA PRO A 43 -4.84 14.67 -15.98
C PRO A 43 -3.85 14.98 -14.85
N LYS A 44 -2.80 14.17 -14.72
CA LYS A 44 -1.69 14.39 -13.80
C LYS A 44 -0.35 14.04 -14.45
N LYS A 45 0.73 14.59 -13.91
CA LYS A 45 2.10 14.22 -14.29
C LYS A 45 2.46 12.86 -13.66
N LEU A 46 3.31 12.13 -14.35
CA LEU A 46 3.95 10.93 -13.79
C LEU A 46 5.06 11.37 -12.82
N HIS A 47 5.15 10.67 -11.70
CA HIS A 47 6.09 10.99 -10.63
C HIS A 47 7.18 9.92 -10.44
N PHE A 48 6.92 8.69 -10.92
CA PHE A 48 7.88 7.61 -10.76
C PHE A 48 9.09 7.79 -11.68
N ASP A 49 10.26 7.94 -11.07
CA ASP A 49 11.52 8.04 -11.79
C ASP A 49 12.41 6.83 -11.47
N ILE A 50 12.49 5.89 -12.40
CA ILE A 50 13.32 4.68 -12.27
C ILE A 50 14.81 5.01 -12.11
N GLY A 51 15.25 6.19 -12.56
CA GLY A 51 16.62 6.66 -12.43
C GLY A 51 17.06 6.86 -10.98
N LYS A 52 16.11 7.14 -10.08
CA LYS A 52 16.35 7.23 -8.63
C LYS A 52 16.58 5.87 -7.97
N TYR A 53 16.12 4.80 -8.58
CA TYR A 53 16.14 3.43 -8.04
C TYR A 53 17.10 2.51 -8.78
N LYS A 54 18.30 3.01 -9.14
CA LYS A 54 19.29 2.30 -9.97
C LYS A 54 19.60 0.89 -9.45
N LYS A 55 19.70 0.73 -8.12
CA LYS A 55 19.96 -0.56 -7.47
C LYS A 55 18.90 -1.62 -7.84
N PHE A 56 17.66 -1.22 -7.99
CA PHE A 56 16.51 -2.11 -8.21
C PHE A 56 16.07 -2.17 -9.69
N LYS A 57 16.73 -1.45 -10.58
CA LYS A 57 16.32 -1.26 -11.98
C LYS A 57 15.98 -2.57 -12.70
N ASN A 58 16.75 -3.61 -12.48
CA ASN A 58 16.56 -4.91 -13.14
C ASN A 58 15.34 -5.70 -12.59
N LYS A 59 14.84 -5.31 -11.41
CA LYS A 59 13.65 -5.91 -10.77
C LYS A 59 12.40 -5.08 -11.02
N ILE A 60 12.52 -3.81 -11.38
CA ILE A 60 11.38 -2.90 -11.57
C ILE A 60 10.75 -3.12 -12.94
N ASN A 61 9.45 -3.40 -12.94
CA ASN A 61 8.57 -3.41 -14.10
C ASN A 61 7.55 -2.28 -13.94
N TYR A 62 7.87 -1.11 -14.50
CA TYR A 62 7.04 0.09 -14.41
C TYR A 62 6.13 0.20 -15.63
N ILE A 63 4.84 0.40 -15.36
CA ILE A 63 3.77 0.43 -16.35
C ILE A 63 3.02 1.75 -16.22
N VAL A 64 3.04 2.54 -17.27
CA VAL A 64 2.19 3.73 -17.39
C VAL A 64 0.79 3.31 -17.83
N VAL A 65 -0.23 3.79 -17.12
CA VAL A 65 -1.64 3.58 -17.45
C VAL A 65 -2.17 4.86 -18.08
N ASP A 66 -2.18 4.90 -19.40
CA ASP A 66 -2.63 6.00 -20.25
C ASP A 66 -3.93 5.69 -21.01
N ASP A 67 -4.42 4.45 -20.84
CA ASP A 67 -5.59 3.89 -21.50
C ASP A 67 -6.86 3.93 -20.63
N THR A 68 -6.96 4.89 -19.71
CA THR A 68 -8.15 5.02 -18.84
C THR A 68 -9.38 5.43 -19.66
N PRO A 69 -10.44 4.62 -19.70
CA PRO A 69 -11.65 4.92 -20.46
C PRO A 69 -12.35 6.21 -20.00
N GLU A 70 -12.91 6.96 -20.95
CA GLU A 70 -13.54 8.27 -20.66
C GLU A 70 -14.81 8.15 -19.80
N ASP A 71 -15.57 7.07 -19.93
CA ASP A 71 -16.80 6.81 -19.18
C ASP A 71 -16.57 6.62 -17.69
N ILE A 72 -15.39 6.10 -17.30
CA ILE A 72 -15.02 5.94 -15.88
C ILE A 72 -14.30 7.14 -15.26
N LYS A 73 -13.91 8.14 -16.05
CA LYS A 73 -13.26 9.37 -15.55
C LYS A 73 -14.23 10.32 -14.82
N LYS A 74 -15.51 9.99 -14.78
CA LYS A 74 -16.53 10.79 -14.10
C LYS A 74 -16.46 10.59 -12.58
N PRO A 75 -16.74 11.66 -11.79
CA PRO A 75 -16.84 11.50 -10.34
C PRO A 75 -17.86 10.43 -9.97
N HIS A 76 -17.46 9.46 -9.17
CA HIS A 76 -18.33 8.41 -8.67
C HIS A 76 -18.85 8.77 -7.28
N LYS A 77 -20.14 8.63 -7.03
CA LYS A 77 -20.74 8.88 -5.72
C LYS A 77 -20.61 7.62 -4.87
N GLY A 78 -19.68 7.65 -3.91
CA GLY A 78 -19.46 6.57 -2.95
C GLY A 78 -18.59 5.42 -3.47
N GLY A 79 -17.85 4.79 -2.56
CA GLY A 79 -16.98 3.67 -2.86
C GLY A 79 -15.66 4.03 -3.55
N GLU A 80 -14.95 2.99 -3.96
CA GLU A 80 -13.65 3.11 -4.62
C GLU A 80 -13.80 3.63 -6.06
N SER A 81 -12.94 4.55 -6.46
CA SER A 81 -12.94 5.14 -7.81
C SER A 81 -12.75 4.08 -8.90
N LEU A 82 -13.57 4.12 -9.96
CA LEU A 82 -13.40 3.25 -11.12
C LEU A 82 -12.05 3.46 -11.82
N VAL A 83 -11.55 4.69 -11.81
CA VAL A 83 -10.19 5.03 -12.29
C VAL A 83 -9.13 4.29 -11.48
N GLU A 84 -9.26 4.27 -10.16
CA GLU A 84 -8.36 3.55 -9.27
C GLU A 84 -8.40 2.04 -9.51
N GLN A 85 -9.61 1.47 -9.70
CA GLN A 85 -9.79 0.06 -10.02
C GLN A 85 -9.15 -0.29 -11.38
N HIS A 86 -9.30 0.56 -12.40
CA HIS A 86 -8.67 0.39 -13.71
C HIS A 86 -7.15 0.41 -13.61
N GLN A 87 -6.60 1.40 -12.89
CA GLN A 87 -5.17 1.50 -12.62
C GLN A 87 -4.67 0.24 -11.91
N ARG A 88 -5.36 -0.22 -10.85
CA ARG A 88 -4.99 -1.44 -10.12
C ARG A 88 -5.03 -2.67 -11.01
N ASN A 89 -6.06 -2.83 -11.83
CA ASN A 89 -6.17 -3.97 -12.74
C ASN A 89 -5.08 -3.96 -13.82
N SER A 90 -4.50 -2.81 -14.16
CA SER A 90 -3.38 -2.71 -15.11
C SER A 90 -2.10 -3.39 -14.59
N LEU A 91 -2.00 -3.73 -13.29
CA LEU A 91 -0.95 -4.60 -12.75
C LEU A 91 -0.87 -5.96 -13.45
N MET A 92 -1.99 -6.45 -14.03
CA MET A 92 -2.00 -7.68 -14.84
C MET A 92 -1.03 -7.61 -16.02
N LYS A 93 -0.80 -6.42 -16.58
CA LYS A 93 0.15 -6.23 -17.70
C LYS A 93 1.58 -6.64 -17.31
N GLY A 94 1.95 -6.46 -16.02
CA GLY A 94 3.26 -6.82 -15.48
C GLY A 94 3.42 -8.29 -15.08
N LEU A 95 2.33 -9.04 -15.05
CA LEU A 95 2.30 -10.46 -14.68
C LEU A 95 2.23 -11.41 -15.88
N LYS A 96 2.39 -10.90 -17.13
CA LYS A 96 2.26 -11.73 -18.34
C LYS A 96 3.26 -12.89 -18.39
N ASN A 97 4.45 -12.71 -17.83
CA ASN A 97 5.52 -13.73 -17.82
C ASN A 97 5.57 -14.51 -16.49
N ALA A 98 4.62 -14.30 -15.59
CA ALA A 98 4.55 -15.06 -14.34
C ALA A 98 3.99 -16.47 -14.59
N SER A 99 4.69 -17.48 -14.03
CA SER A 99 4.29 -18.89 -14.09
C SER A 99 3.23 -19.18 -13.04
N ASP A 100 2.44 -20.23 -13.23
CA ASP A 100 1.35 -20.64 -12.34
C ASP A 100 1.74 -20.80 -10.87
N ASN A 101 2.98 -21.23 -10.62
CA ASN A 101 3.52 -21.45 -9.27
C ASN A 101 4.24 -20.24 -8.70
N ASP A 102 4.32 -19.12 -9.41
CA ASP A 102 4.89 -17.88 -8.88
C ASP A 102 3.93 -17.22 -7.88
N LEU A 103 4.51 -16.48 -6.96
CA LEU A 103 3.78 -15.77 -5.93
C LEU A 103 3.47 -14.33 -6.39
N VAL A 104 2.21 -13.94 -6.22
CA VAL A 104 1.76 -12.57 -6.46
C VAL A 104 1.38 -11.96 -5.11
N ILE A 105 2.07 -10.90 -4.75
CA ILE A 105 1.76 -10.04 -3.61
C ILE A 105 1.10 -8.79 -4.15
N LEU A 106 -0.06 -8.43 -3.62
CA LEU A 106 -0.79 -7.21 -3.94
C LEU A 106 -0.91 -6.35 -2.70
N SER A 107 -0.48 -5.10 -2.81
CA SER A 107 -0.47 -4.14 -1.71
C SER A 107 -0.79 -2.72 -2.20
N ASP A 108 -1.14 -1.84 -1.27
CA ASP A 108 -0.90 -0.41 -1.46
C ASP A 108 0.61 -0.15 -1.19
N VAL A 109 1.19 0.92 -1.72
CA VAL A 109 2.66 1.16 -1.65
C VAL A 109 3.20 1.24 -0.23
N ASP A 110 2.37 1.70 0.71
CA ASP A 110 2.68 1.89 2.13
C ASP A 110 2.37 0.66 3.01
N GLU A 111 1.82 -0.41 2.43
CA GLU A 111 1.58 -1.70 3.06
C GLU A 111 2.74 -2.65 2.77
N ILE A 112 3.72 -2.76 3.66
CA ILE A 112 4.93 -3.55 3.46
C ILE A 112 4.82 -4.88 4.22
N PRO A 113 4.75 -6.04 3.50
CA PRO A 113 4.68 -7.35 4.16
C PRO A 113 6.04 -7.72 4.76
N ASP A 114 6.01 -8.46 5.88
CA ASP A 114 7.20 -9.11 6.41
C ASP A 114 7.42 -10.47 5.73
N LEU A 115 8.26 -10.49 4.70
CA LEU A 115 8.51 -11.70 3.92
C LEU A 115 9.41 -12.72 4.64
N ASN A 116 9.98 -12.41 5.82
CA ASN A 116 10.57 -13.44 6.69
C ASN A 116 9.53 -14.46 7.15
N LYS A 117 8.25 -14.09 7.13
CA LYS A 117 7.12 -14.98 7.46
C LYS A 117 6.53 -15.71 6.26
N LEU A 118 7.18 -15.67 5.11
CA LEU A 118 6.68 -16.33 3.90
C LEU A 118 6.59 -17.86 4.06
N ASN A 119 7.38 -18.45 4.94
CA ASN A 119 7.31 -19.87 5.28
C ASN A 119 6.01 -20.26 6.00
N GLU A 120 5.29 -19.30 6.61
CA GLU A 120 3.98 -19.53 7.22
C GLU A 120 2.85 -19.63 6.17
N PHE A 121 3.09 -19.16 4.93
CA PHE A 121 2.08 -19.12 3.88
C PHE A 121 1.76 -20.52 3.34
N ASP A 122 0.51 -20.97 3.56
CA ASP A 122 -0.04 -22.13 2.88
C ASP A 122 -0.43 -21.80 1.44
N ARG A 123 0.28 -22.39 0.48
CA ARG A 123 0.12 -22.11 -0.96
C ARG A 123 -1.23 -22.54 -1.54
N ASN A 124 -2.01 -23.33 -0.82
CA ASN A 124 -3.37 -23.68 -1.21
C ASN A 124 -4.39 -22.59 -0.86
N ASN A 125 -3.94 -21.59 -0.10
CA ASN A 125 -4.78 -20.51 0.40
C ASN A 125 -4.56 -19.18 -0.34
N TYR A 126 -5.45 -18.24 -0.08
CA TYR A 126 -5.18 -16.81 -0.18
C TYR A 126 -4.80 -16.33 1.21
N ALA A 127 -3.72 -15.58 1.33
CA ALA A 127 -3.35 -15.02 2.61
C ALA A 127 -3.35 -13.50 2.61
N VAL A 128 -3.56 -12.93 3.81
CA VAL A 128 -3.37 -11.52 4.11
C VAL A 128 -2.36 -11.38 5.22
N PHE A 129 -1.47 -10.40 5.09
CA PHE A 129 -0.56 -10.01 6.14
C PHE A 129 -1.27 -9.04 7.09
N SER A 130 -1.44 -9.45 8.34
CA SER A 130 -1.94 -8.60 9.43
C SER A 130 -0.79 -7.70 9.87
N GLN A 131 -0.89 -6.40 9.57
CA GLN A 131 0.20 -5.43 9.68
C GLN A 131 -0.04 -4.45 10.82
N LYS A 132 1.03 -4.03 11.50
CA LYS A 132 0.98 -2.92 12.44
C LYS A 132 0.83 -1.61 11.66
N MET A 133 -0.16 -0.78 12.06
CA MET A 133 -0.42 0.49 11.40
C MET A 133 0.32 1.63 12.10
N PHE A 134 1.24 2.25 11.39
CA PHE A 134 1.92 3.48 11.78
C PHE A 134 1.42 4.63 10.93
N MET A 135 1.28 5.81 11.52
CA MET A 135 0.73 6.97 10.82
C MET A 135 1.68 8.16 10.89
N TYR A 136 1.88 8.82 9.76
CA TYR A 136 2.66 10.06 9.59
C TYR A 136 4.16 9.93 9.86
N LYS A 137 4.54 9.04 10.75
CA LYS A 137 5.92 8.72 11.16
C LYS A 137 6.11 7.22 11.23
N LEU A 138 7.35 6.78 11.02
CA LEU A 138 7.69 5.35 11.04
C LEU A 138 7.41 4.70 12.41
N ASN A 139 7.45 5.48 13.50
CA ASN A 139 7.31 4.98 14.86
C ASN A 139 6.11 5.57 15.63
N LEU A 140 5.11 6.09 14.93
CA LEU A 140 3.86 6.56 15.54
C LEU A 140 2.76 5.52 15.31
N LEU A 141 2.64 4.58 16.26
CA LEU A 141 1.75 3.41 16.18
C LEU A 141 0.31 3.80 16.45
N ASN A 142 -0.62 3.34 15.61
CA ASN A 142 -2.05 3.44 15.84
C ASN A 142 -2.53 2.27 16.72
N LEU A 143 -2.88 2.55 17.96
CA LEU A 143 -3.32 1.53 18.92
C LEU A 143 -4.71 0.98 18.61
N LYS A 144 -5.56 1.73 17.91
CA LYS A 144 -6.94 1.34 17.59
C LYS A 144 -7.00 0.39 16.39
N GLU A 145 -6.12 0.56 15.40
CA GLU A 145 -6.04 -0.27 14.20
C GLU A 145 -4.65 -0.93 14.09
N ASN A 146 -4.33 -1.76 15.08
CA ASN A 146 -3.04 -2.42 15.16
C ASN A 146 -2.96 -3.73 14.35
N ASN A 147 -4.07 -4.17 13.75
CA ASN A 147 -4.18 -5.39 12.95
C ASN A 147 -4.77 -5.05 11.57
N TRP A 148 -4.03 -4.25 10.79
CA TRP A 148 -4.44 -3.87 9.46
C TRP A 148 -4.27 -5.04 8.48
N HIS A 149 -5.36 -5.46 7.85
CA HIS A 149 -5.33 -6.47 6.79
C HIS A 149 -4.90 -5.83 5.47
N GLY A 150 -3.58 -5.65 5.29
CA GLY A 150 -2.97 -4.97 4.18
C GLY A 150 -2.62 -5.88 3.00
N SER A 151 -1.32 -6.10 2.80
CA SER A 151 -0.78 -6.91 1.71
C SER A 151 -1.43 -8.29 1.62
N LYS A 152 -1.78 -8.72 0.41
CA LYS A 152 -2.39 -10.03 0.14
C LYS A 152 -1.49 -10.84 -0.79
N ILE A 153 -1.49 -12.15 -0.61
CA ILE A 153 -0.64 -13.07 -1.38
C ILE A 153 -1.43 -14.29 -1.85
N CYS A 154 -1.13 -14.75 -3.05
CA CYS A 154 -1.59 -16.04 -3.57
C CYS A 154 -0.63 -16.54 -4.66
N LEU A 155 -0.80 -17.81 -5.06
CA LEU A 155 -0.18 -18.33 -6.29
C LEU A 155 -0.78 -17.65 -7.52
N LYS A 156 0.03 -17.46 -8.57
CA LYS A 156 -0.42 -16.86 -9.84
C LYS A 156 -1.60 -17.61 -10.47
N LYS A 157 -1.62 -18.94 -10.42
CA LYS A 157 -2.75 -19.76 -10.90
C LYS A 157 -4.09 -19.47 -10.19
N ASN A 158 -4.03 -18.97 -8.95
CA ASN A 158 -5.22 -18.62 -8.15
C ASN A 158 -5.57 -17.13 -8.28
N PHE A 159 -4.73 -16.33 -8.91
CA PHE A 159 -4.88 -14.89 -9.03
C PHE A 159 -5.85 -14.53 -10.16
N LYS A 160 -7.05 -14.09 -9.82
CA LYS A 160 -8.08 -13.73 -10.80
C LYS A 160 -7.85 -12.34 -11.40
N SER A 161 -7.77 -11.33 -10.54
CA SER A 161 -7.38 -9.96 -10.91
C SER A 161 -6.92 -9.19 -9.68
N PRO A 162 -6.14 -8.10 -9.85
CA PRO A 162 -5.73 -7.25 -8.74
C PRO A 162 -6.91 -6.73 -7.91
N GLN A 163 -7.92 -6.16 -8.57
CA GLN A 163 -9.09 -5.62 -7.86
C GLN A 163 -9.88 -6.70 -7.12
N TRP A 164 -10.00 -7.89 -7.69
CA TRP A 164 -10.66 -9.00 -7.03
C TRP A 164 -9.90 -9.42 -5.75
N LEU A 165 -8.56 -9.58 -5.83
CA LEU A 165 -7.75 -9.93 -4.65
C LEU A 165 -7.80 -8.81 -3.59
N ARG A 166 -7.76 -7.53 -4.00
CA ARG A 166 -7.91 -6.38 -3.10
C ARG A 166 -9.21 -6.44 -2.31
N ASN A 167 -10.32 -6.84 -2.96
CA ASN A 167 -11.66 -6.89 -2.37
C ASN A 167 -11.92 -8.14 -1.54
N LEU A 168 -11.04 -9.15 -1.59
CA LEU A 168 -11.21 -10.38 -0.83
C LEU A 168 -11.18 -10.09 0.68
N LYS A 169 -12.28 -10.42 1.37
CA LYS A 169 -12.44 -10.18 2.81
C LYS A 169 -12.00 -11.42 3.59
N PHE A 170 -11.01 -11.25 4.45
CA PHE A 170 -10.46 -12.30 5.32
C PHE A 170 -11.27 -12.40 6.60
N LYS A 171 -12.40 -13.13 6.52
CA LYS A 171 -13.25 -13.43 7.67
C LYS A 171 -13.85 -14.82 7.55
N LYS A 172 -14.18 -15.42 8.68
CA LYS A 172 -14.90 -16.69 8.73
C LYS A 172 -16.34 -16.49 8.26
N TYR A 173 -16.79 -17.37 7.38
CA TYR A 173 -18.18 -17.40 6.91
C TYR A 173 -18.85 -18.66 7.43
N PRO A 174 -20.20 -18.64 7.72
CA PRO A 174 -20.95 -19.83 8.06
C PRO A 174 -20.84 -20.91 6.95
N PHE A 175 -20.97 -22.18 7.34
CA PHE A 175 -20.75 -23.29 6.41
C PHE A 175 -21.72 -23.35 5.21
N TRP A 176 -22.90 -22.76 5.33
CA TRP A 176 -23.89 -22.69 4.24
C TRP A 176 -23.59 -21.63 3.17
N ARG A 177 -22.63 -20.73 3.44
CA ARG A 177 -22.20 -19.71 2.46
C ARG A 177 -21.20 -20.33 1.48
N ILE A 178 -21.70 -21.20 0.56
CA ILE A 178 -20.89 -21.87 -0.47
C ILE A 178 -20.35 -20.89 -1.54
N ASP A 179 -20.94 -19.69 -1.63
CA ASP A 179 -20.51 -18.59 -2.50
C ASP A 179 -19.23 -17.90 -2.00
N LYS A 180 -18.75 -18.20 -0.81
CA LYS A 180 -17.58 -17.56 -0.23
C LYS A 180 -16.33 -18.44 -0.28
N ILE A 181 -15.21 -17.80 -0.53
CA ILE A 181 -13.89 -18.43 -0.47
C ILE A 181 -13.60 -18.77 0.98
N ARG A 182 -13.13 -20.00 1.22
CA ARG A 182 -12.87 -20.54 2.56
C ARG A 182 -11.40 -20.76 2.86
N ASN A 183 -10.59 -20.98 1.83
CA ASN A 183 -9.14 -21.16 1.94
C ASN A 183 -8.46 -19.80 2.13
N LEU A 184 -8.75 -19.15 3.26
CA LEU A 184 -8.27 -17.85 3.67
C LEU A 184 -7.36 -18.01 4.89
N GLN A 185 -6.19 -17.40 4.84
CA GLN A 185 -5.19 -17.41 5.90
C GLN A 185 -4.86 -15.98 6.33
N ILE A 186 -4.67 -15.77 7.61
CA ILE A 186 -4.11 -14.52 8.15
C ILE A 186 -2.71 -14.85 8.67
N ILE A 187 -1.71 -14.13 8.18
CA ILE A 187 -0.32 -14.18 8.66
C ILE A 187 -0.19 -13.06 9.69
N GLU A 188 -0.17 -13.45 10.97
CA GLU A 188 -0.16 -12.51 12.08
C GLU A 188 1.20 -11.82 12.24
N ASN A 189 1.19 -10.56 12.73
CA ASN A 189 2.37 -9.71 12.77
C ASN A 189 3.12 -9.70 11.43
N GLY A 190 2.36 -9.67 10.34
CA GLY A 190 2.82 -9.90 8.98
C GLY A 190 3.42 -8.67 8.30
N GLY A 191 3.81 -7.63 9.04
CA GLY A 191 4.48 -6.47 8.45
C GLY A 191 4.01 -5.12 8.99
N TRP A 192 4.16 -4.10 8.16
CA TRP A 192 4.00 -2.70 8.54
C TRP A 192 3.16 -1.94 7.50
N HIS A 193 2.20 -1.15 7.97
CA HIS A 193 1.48 -0.18 7.17
C HIS A 193 1.89 1.23 7.63
N PHE A 194 2.66 1.94 6.80
CA PHE A 194 3.16 3.28 7.09
C PHE A 194 2.30 4.36 6.42
N ALA A 195 1.07 4.49 6.92
CA ALA A 195 0.07 5.40 6.35
C ALA A 195 0.51 6.87 6.47
N TYR A 196 0.31 7.61 5.38
CA TYR A 196 0.61 9.05 5.32
C TYR A 196 2.05 9.43 5.71
N LEU A 197 3.04 8.59 5.40
CA LEU A 197 4.46 8.89 5.60
C LEU A 197 4.93 9.95 4.59
N GLN A 198 4.46 11.19 4.79
CA GLN A 198 4.72 12.32 3.90
C GLN A 198 4.89 13.61 4.71
N SER A 199 5.42 14.67 4.07
CA SER A 199 5.45 15.98 4.69
C SER A 199 4.03 16.54 4.87
N PRO A 200 3.78 17.41 5.87
CA PRO A 200 2.48 18.06 6.06
C PRO A 200 1.95 18.72 4.79
N GLU A 201 2.82 19.36 4.00
CA GLU A 201 2.50 19.95 2.69
C GLU A 201 1.97 18.90 1.71
N ASN A 202 2.66 17.75 1.58
CA ASN A 202 2.24 16.69 0.67
C ASN A 202 0.96 16.00 1.15
N ILE A 203 0.77 15.84 2.45
CA ILE A 203 -0.48 15.35 3.04
C ILE A 203 -1.63 16.31 2.68
N SER A 204 -1.43 17.62 2.85
CA SER A 204 -2.40 18.66 2.46
C SER A 204 -2.76 18.55 0.97
N LYS A 205 -1.76 18.47 0.09
CA LYS A 205 -1.97 18.27 -1.35
C LYS A 205 -2.74 16.99 -1.66
N LYS A 206 -2.39 15.90 -0.98
CA LYS A 206 -3.06 14.60 -1.14
C LYS A 206 -4.53 14.68 -0.70
N ILE A 207 -4.85 15.29 0.44
CA ILE A 207 -6.22 15.50 0.92
C ILE A 207 -7.04 16.30 -0.12
N ARG A 208 -6.49 17.38 -0.68
CA ARG A 208 -7.15 18.19 -1.72
C ARG A 208 -7.36 17.44 -3.03
N SER A 209 -6.59 16.40 -3.34
CA SER A 209 -6.66 15.60 -4.58
C SER A 209 -7.53 14.36 -4.47
N PHE A 210 -7.95 13.96 -3.27
CA PHE A 210 -8.77 12.77 -3.07
C PHE A 210 -10.21 12.95 -3.58
N ALA A 211 -10.78 11.80 -4.02
CA ALA A 211 -12.18 11.71 -4.45
C ALA A 211 -13.20 11.93 -3.31
N HIS A 212 -12.80 11.76 -2.05
CA HIS A 212 -13.62 11.97 -0.87
C HIS A 212 -13.70 13.47 -0.52
N GLY A 213 -14.62 14.19 -1.18
CA GLY A 213 -14.86 15.62 -0.95
C GLY A 213 -15.28 15.99 0.49
N GLU A 214 -15.67 15.00 1.30
CA GLU A 214 -16.02 15.18 2.72
C GLU A 214 -14.82 15.58 3.59
N PHE A 215 -13.58 15.20 3.21
CA PHE A 215 -12.35 15.59 3.90
C PHE A 215 -11.68 16.84 3.29
N ASN A 216 -12.18 17.35 2.16
CA ASN A 216 -11.64 18.55 1.50
C ASN A 216 -12.15 19.85 2.17
N LYS A 217 -12.18 19.85 3.50
CA LYS A 217 -12.45 21.06 4.28
C LYS A 217 -11.12 21.77 4.50
N GLU A 218 -11.14 23.10 4.34
CA GLU A 218 -9.94 23.94 4.50
C GLU A 218 -9.26 23.75 5.86
N ASP A 219 -10.05 23.48 6.90
CA ASP A 219 -9.59 23.16 8.24
C ASP A 219 -8.77 21.87 8.34
N ILE A 220 -9.11 20.83 7.57
CA ILE A 220 -8.41 19.54 7.59
C ILE A 220 -7.16 19.59 6.71
N ALA A 221 -7.21 20.31 5.60
CA ALA A 221 -6.12 20.43 4.64
C ALA A 221 -5.12 21.56 4.98
N ASN A 222 -5.25 22.23 6.13
CA ASN A 222 -4.32 23.26 6.57
C ASN A 222 -3.00 22.64 7.03
N GLU A 223 -1.88 23.05 6.41
CA GLU A 223 -0.56 22.48 6.63
C GLU A 223 -0.05 22.64 8.07
N GLU A 224 -0.26 23.81 8.69
CA GLU A 224 0.16 24.08 10.06
C GLU A 224 -0.63 23.24 11.07
N LYS A 225 -1.94 23.09 10.86
CA LYS A 225 -2.79 22.22 11.69
C LYS A 225 -2.37 20.76 11.54
N ILE A 226 -2.08 20.30 10.32
CA ILE A 226 -1.56 18.95 10.05
C ILE A 226 -0.25 18.73 10.82
N LYS A 227 0.70 19.65 10.72
CA LYS A 227 1.99 19.58 11.42
C LYS A 227 1.79 19.50 12.93
N HIS A 228 0.98 20.39 13.51
CA HIS A 228 0.67 20.44 14.93
C HIS A 228 0.04 19.11 15.42
N LYS A 229 -0.93 18.56 14.68
CA LYS A 229 -1.57 17.30 15.03
C LYS A 229 -0.58 16.14 14.99
N ILE A 230 0.28 16.06 13.98
CA ILE A 230 1.32 15.01 13.87
C ILE A 230 2.31 15.09 15.05
N GLU A 231 2.80 16.28 15.38
CA GLU A 231 3.74 16.51 16.50
C GLU A 231 3.14 16.09 17.85
N ASN A 232 1.82 16.25 18.01
CA ASN A 232 1.09 15.86 19.21
C ASN A 232 0.50 14.43 19.18
N GLY A 233 0.84 13.62 18.17
CA GLY A 233 0.32 12.25 18.04
C GLY A 233 -1.19 12.18 17.83
N GLN A 234 -1.79 13.19 17.20
CA GLN A 234 -3.23 13.28 16.96
C GLN A 234 -3.57 12.87 15.52
N ASP A 235 -4.74 12.26 15.35
CA ASP A 235 -5.26 11.95 14.02
C ASP A 235 -5.70 13.23 13.29
N ILE A 236 -5.16 13.46 12.08
CA ILE A 236 -5.50 14.66 11.30
C ILE A 236 -6.97 14.70 10.85
N PHE A 237 -7.65 13.56 10.78
CA PHE A 237 -9.04 13.42 10.37
C PHE A 237 -10.04 13.29 11.53
N ASP A 238 -9.58 13.39 12.77
CA ASP A 238 -10.40 13.28 13.99
C ASP A 238 -11.26 11.99 14.07
N ARG A 239 -10.74 10.87 13.53
CA ARG A 239 -11.41 9.55 13.55
C ARG A 239 -11.34 8.88 14.93
N GLY A 240 -10.76 9.55 15.93
CA GLY A 240 -10.57 9.03 17.28
C GLY A 240 -9.48 7.95 17.35
N TYR A 241 -8.46 8.03 16.49
CA TYR A 241 -7.28 7.20 16.60
C TYR A 241 -6.43 7.62 17.79
N ASN A 242 -5.87 6.63 18.48
CA ASN A 242 -4.93 6.83 19.57
C ASN A 242 -3.54 6.46 19.03
N LEU A 243 -2.72 7.47 18.81
CA LEU A 243 -1.38 7.31 18.25
C LEU A 243 -0.36 7.33 19.38
N LYS A 244 0.50 6.34 19.45
CA LYS A 244 1.56 6.20 20.45
C LYS A 244 2.92 6.16 19.80
N LYS A 245 3.82 7.01 20.27
CA LYS A 245 5.25 6.91 19.95
C LYS A 245 5.80 5.61 20.54
N VAL A 246 6.47 4.82 19.70
CA VAL A 246 7.16 3.60 20.12
C VAL A 246 8.63 3.68 19.75
N GLU A 247 9.47 2.90 20.42
CA GLU A 247 10.87 2.78 20.07
C GLU A 247 11.03 2.02 18.75
N VAL A 248 12.04 2.41 17.96
CA VAL A 248 12.43 1.68 16.76
C VAL A 248 13.38 0.57 17.18
N ASP A 249 12.80 -0.60 17.48
CA ASP A 249 13.47 -1.79 17.99
C ASP A 249 13.49 -2.93 16.97
N SER A 250 13.86 -4.13 17.40
CA SER A 250 13.97 -5.34 16.56
C SER A 250 12.66 -5.79 15.90
N THR A 251 11.51 -5.21 16.27
CA THR A 251 10.21 -5.47 15.61
C THR A 251 10.04 -4.67 14.31
N PHE A 252 10.97 -3.77 14.02
CA PHE A 252 11.01 -3.02 12.76
C PHE A 252 11.88 -3.71 11.70
N PRO A 253 11.67 -3.40 10.41
CA PRO A 253 12.51 -3.91 9.35
C PRO A 253 14.00 -3.59 9.58
N SER A 254 14.88 -4.53 9.27
CA SER A 254 16.33 -4.37 9.42
C SER A 254 16.87 -3.14 8.67
N TYR A 255 16.26 -2.80 7.53
CA TYR A 255 16.61 -1.59 6.78
C TYR A 255 16.36 -0.32 7.59
N ILE A 256 15.22 -0.20 8.28
CA ILE A 256 14.90 0.96 9.13
C ILE A 256 15.87 1.05 10.29
N LEU A 257 16.16 -0.09 10.94
CA LEU A 257 17.11 -0.15 12.07
C LEU A 257 18.51 0.32 11.69
N LYS A 258 19.01 -0.12 10.54
CA LYS A 258 20.35 0.21 10.04
C LYS A 258 20.46 1.63 9.48
N ASN A 259 19.36 2.29 9.20
CA ASN A 259 19.31 3.60 8.53
C ASN A 259 18.57 4.68 9.34
N LYS A 260 18.55 4.56 10.68
CA LYS A 260 17.84 5.51 11.56
C LYS A 260 18.26 6.96 11.31
N ASP A 261 19.54 7.21 11.12
CA ASP A 261 20.07 8.56 10.87
C ASP A 261 19.58 9.15 9.56
N LYS A 262 19.56 8.34 8.49
CA LYS A 262 19.00 8.73 7.19
C LYS A 262 17.49 8.99 7.28
N LEU A 263 16.81 8.22 8.11
CA LEU A 263 15.37 8.24 8.28
C LEU A 263 14.88 9.13 9.44
N LYS A 264 15.78 9.85 10.13
CA LYS A 264 15.47 10.67 11.32
C LYS A 264 14.32 11.66 11.11
N LYS A 265 14.13 12.18 9.88
CA LYS A 265 12.99 13.04 9.52
C LYS A 265 11.64 12.34 9.71
N TRP A 266 11.63 11.02 9.59
CA TRP A 266 10.43 10.17 9.66
C TRP A 266 10.26 9.45 11.00
N ILE A 267 11.16 9.70 11.96
CA ILE A 267 11.13 9.15 13.33
C ILE A 267 10.97 10.32 14.29
N ILE A 268 10.13 10.17 15.32
CA ILE A 268 9.96 11.16 16.40
C ILE A 268 10.45 10.60 17.73
#